data_46d0f8b03d7649647ee3620027eb5a0b
#
_entry.id   46d0f8b03d7649647ee3620027eb5a0b
#
_cell.length_a   1.000
_cell.length_b   1.000
_cell.length_c   1.000
_cell.angle_alpha   90.00
_cell.angle_beta   90.00
_cell.angle_gamma   90.00
#
_symmetry.space_group_name_H-M   'P 1'
#
loop_
_entity.id
_entity.type
_entity.pdbx_description
1 polymer ?
#
loop_
_entity_poly.entity_id
_entity_poly.type
_entity_poly.pdbx_seq_one_letter_code
_entity_poly.pdbx_strand_id
1 'polypeptide(L)'
;MENASKALIMAGGVLIGVLIISLAVYLFVSFGQTSAEINSQNAQKQISQFNSQFTSYEGNNQLTIHDVVTVANFAMENNKYYDNNPDYIVEVYLKNTKYSTYEECKLLKKRIKDQVSYSGDIHNYSCEILSYHSNGRVWKIKFLQIDE
;
A
#
# COMPACT_ATOMS: atom_id res chain seq x y z
N MET A 1 -26.52 8.76 66.12
CA MET A 1 -26.55 7.78 65.00
C MET A 1 -26.79 8.43 63.63
N GLU A 2 -27.55 9.51 63.53
CA GLU A 2 -27.87 10.21 62.27
C GLU A 2 -26.64 10.81 61.55
N ASN A 3 -25.67 11.36 62.29
CA ASN A 3 -24.45 11.98 61.71
C ASN A 3 -23.51 10.95 61.11
N ALA A 4 -23.39 9.76 61.67
CA ALA A 4 -22.56 8.68 61.13
C ALA A 4 -23.14 8.12 59.83
N SER A 5 -24.47 8.00 59.72
CA SER A 5 -25.15 7.57 58.47
C SER A 5 -24.96 8.59 57.36
N LYS A 6 -25.07 9.89 57.63
CA LYS A 6 -24.85 10.96 56.66
C LYS A 6 -23.38 10.99 56.16
N ALA A 7 -22.40 10.80 57.08
CA ALA A 7 -21.02 10.72 56.73
C ALA A 7 -20.70 9.53 55.80
N LEU A 8 -21.34 8.37 56.06
CA LEU A 8 -21.18 7.16 55.25
C LEU A 8 -21.71 7.34 53.85
N ILE A 9 -22.88 7.99 53.71
CA ILE A 9 -23.50 8.28 52.41
C ILE A 9 -22.64 9.25 51.61
N MET A 10 -22.10 10.29 52.24
CA MET A 10 -21.19 11.22 51.57
C MET A 10 -19.90 10.53 51.12
N ALA A 11 -19.29 9.71 51.95
CA ALA A 11 -18.07 8.98 51.59
C ALA A 11 -18.32 8.00 50.43
N GLY A 12 -19.46 7.29 50.45
CA GLY A 12 -19.88 6.42 49.36
C GLY A 12 -20.12 7.18 48.05
N GLY A 13 -20.75 8.33 48.11
CA GLY A 13 -20.97 9.18 46.93
C GLY A 13 -19.67 9.68 46.29
N VAL A 14 -18.69 10.11 47.11
CA VAL A 14 -17.36 10.52 46.63
C VAL A 14 -16.62 9.34 45.97
N LEU A 15 -16.68 8.16 46.62
CA LEU A 15 -16.04 6.97 46.09
C LEU A 15 -16.58 6.59 44.69
N ILE A 16 -17.90 6.60 44.55
CA ILE A 16 -18.56 6.31 43.26
C ILE A 16 -18.18 7.38 42.24
N GLY A 17 -18.16 8.65 42.61
CA GLY A 17 -17.74 9.74 41.71
C GLY A 17 -16.32 9.55 41.16
N VAL A 18 -15.38 9.23 42.05
CA VAL A 18 -13.97 8.95 41.63
C VAL A 18 -13.88 7.73 40.73
N LEU A 19 -14.65 6.66 41.00
CA LEU A 19 -14.65 5.48 40.16
C LEU A 19 -15.17 5.77 38.73
N ILE A 20 -16.24 6.56 38.61
CA ILE A 20 -16.81 6.95 37.32
C ILE A 20 -15.82 7.78 36.51
N ILE A 21 -15.17 8.78 37.15
CA ILE A 21 -14.17 9.62 36.52
C ILE A 21 -12.96 8.78 36.07
N SER A 22 -12.47 7.88 36.93
CA SER A 22 -11.34 7.01 36.61
C SER A 22 -11.65 6.09 35.43
N LEU A 23 -12.85 5.53 35.39
CA LEU A 23 -13.30 4.70 34.27
C LEU A 23 -13.42 5.50 32.97
N ALA A 24 -13.95 6.72 33.04
CA ALA A 24 -14.08 7.59 31.86
C ALA A 24 -12.70 7.94 31.28
N VAL A 25 -11.72 8.30 32.13
CA VAL A 25 -10.35 8.58 31.71
C VAL A 25 -9.70 7.34 31.09
N TYR A 26 -9.85 6.18 31.73
CA TYR A 26 -9.33 4.91 31.21
C TYR A 26 -9.89 4.59 29.81
N LEU A 27 -11.19 4.71 29.64
CA LEU A 27 -11.83 4.47 28.33
C LEU A 27 -11.36 5.46 27.28
N PHE A 28 -11.20 6.74 27.63
CA PHE A 28 -10.75 7.75 26.68
C PHE A 28 -9.32 7.46 26.17
N VAL A 29 -8.40 7.10 27.06
CA VAL A 29 -7.03 6.72 26.70
C VAL A 29 -7.02 5.44 25.85
N SER A 30 -7.79 4.42 26.25
CA SER A 30 -7.90 3.16 25.53
C SER A 30 -8.46 3.35 24.12
N PHE A 31 -9.48 4.21 23.95
CA PHE A 31 -10.02 4.56 22.64
C PHE A 31 -8.99 5.25 21.75
N GLY A 32 -8.20 6.16 22.30
CA GLY A 32 -7.14 6.85 21.56
C GLY A 32 -6.08 5.86 21.01
N GLN A 33 -5.63 4.93 21.84
CA GLN A 33 -4.66 3.91 21.45
C GLN A 33 -5.23 2.97 20.39
N THR A 34 -6.44 2.46 20.60
CA THR A 34 -7.11 1.56 19.65
C THR A 34 -7.32 2.24 18.28
N SER A 35 -7.72 3.51 18.27
CA SER A 35 -7.92 4.26 17.02
C SER A 35 -6.59 4.45 16.26
N ALA A 36 -5.50 4.74 16.95
CA ALA A 36 -4.18 4.87 16.33
C ALA A 36 -3.70 3.54 15.73
N GLU A 37 -3.92 2.43 16.45
CA GLU A 37 -3.56 1.10 15.98
C GLU A 37 -4.39 0.68 14.75
N ILE A 38 -5.70 0.89 14.76
CA ILE A 38 -6.57 0.62 13.60
C ILE A 38 -6.13 1.43 12.38
N ASN A 39 -5.81 2.72 12.55
CA ASN A 39 -5.34 3.55 11.45
C ASN A 39 -4.00 3.03 10.87
N SER A 40 -3.08 2.62 11.74
CA SER A 40 -1.80 2.03 11.32
C SER A 40 -2.01 0.72 10.54
N GLN A 41 -2.85 -0.19 11.05
CA GLN A 41 -3.18 -1.45 10.39
C GLN A 41 -3.86 -1.21 9.03
N ASN A 42 -4.77 -0.25 8.94
CA ASN A 42 -5.42 0.10 7.68
C ASN A 42 -4.43 0.64 6.65
N ALA A 43 -3.50 1.49 7.06
CA ALA A 43 -2.45 2.01 6.19
C ALA A 43 -1.55 0.88 5.67
N GLN A 44 -1.11 -0.03 6.54
CA GLN A 44 -0.31 -1.19 6.15
C GLN A 44 -1.07 -2.12 5.19
N LYS A 45 -2.36 -2.35 5.45
CA LYS A 45 -3.20 -3.16 4.56
C LYS A 45 -3.34 -2.54 3.18
N GLN A 46 -3.52 -1.22 3.08
CA GLN A 46 -3.58 -0.51 1.80
C GLN A 46 -2.25 -0.63 1.02
N ILE A 47 -1.11 -0.48 1.71
CA ILE A 47 0.21 -0.65 1.11
C ILE A 47 0.39 -2.08 0.60
N SER A 48 0.03 -3.08 1.41
CA SER A 48 0.11 -4.49 1.04
C SER A 48 -0.77 -4.81 -0.17
N GLN A 49 -2.00 -4.32 -0.20
CA GLN A 49 -2.92 -4.48 -1.34
C GLN A 49 -2.39 -3.82 -2.61
N PHE A 50 -1.82 -2.62 -2.49
CA PHE A 50 -1.16 -1.96 -3.60
C PHE A 50 0.03 -2.76 -4.11
N ASN A 51 0.93 -3.15 -3.21
CA ASN A 51 2.13 -3.88 -3.58
C ASN A 51 1.82 -5.24 -4.21
N SER A 52 0.74 -5.91 -3.79
CA SER A 52 0.36 -7.22 -4.34
C SER A 52 0.10 -7.20 -5.85
N GLN A 53 -0.27 -6.06 -6.41
CA GLN A 53 -0.42 -5.87 -7.87
C GLN A 53 0.91 -6.03 -8.64
N PHE A 54 2.03 -5.90 -7.94
CA PHE A 54 3.39 -5.99 -8.50
C PHE A 54 4.11 -7.24 -7.99
N THR A 55 4.06 -7.51 -6.67
CA THR A 55 4.77 -8.63 -6.06
C THR A 55 4.26 -10.00 -6.53
N SER A 56 3.02 -10.08 -7.03
CA SER A 56 2.49 -11.31 -7.61
C SER A 56 3.24 -11.79 -8.87
N TYR A 57 4.00 -10.92 -9.51
CA TYR A 57 4.82 -11.22 -10.68
C TYR A 57 6.29 -11.46 -10.34
N GLU A 58 6.73 -11.10 -9.13
CA GLU A 58 8.12 -11.20 -8.70
C GLU A 58 8.60 -12.65 -8.66
N GLY A 59 9.81 -12.89 -9.17
CA GLY A 59 10.43 -14.22 -9.19
C GLY A 59 9.83 -15.19 -10.20
N ASN A 60 8.83 -14.81 -10.97
CA ASN A 60 8.30 -15.62 -12.06
C ASN A 60 9.10 -15.38 -13.34
N ASN A 61 9.61 -16.46 -13.95
CA ASN A 61 10.41 -16.46 -15.16
C ASN A 61 9.61 -16.88 -16.41
N GLN A 62 8.31 -17.06 -16.29
CA GLN A 62 7.41 -17.47 -17.37
C GLN A 62 6.34 -16.40 -17.65
N LEU A 63 6.66 -15.14 -17.38
CA LEU A 63 5.76 -14.04 -17.65
C LEU A 63 5.68 -13.78 -19.15
N THR A 64 4.49 -13.47 -19.59
CA THR A 64 4.21 -13.07 -20.97
C THR A 64 4.33 -11.56 -21.13
N ILE A 65 4.40 -11.10 -22.37
CA ILE A 65 4.34 -9.66 -22.66
C ILE A 65 3.03 -9.01 -22.17
N HIS A 66 1.94 -9.78 -22.07
CA HIS A 66 0.67 -9.31 -21.53
C HIS A 66 0.76 -9.01 -20.03
N ASP A 67 1.57 -9.77 -19.28
CA ASP A 67 1.83 -9.51 -17.87
C ASP A 67 2.60 -8.20 -17.70
N VAL A 68 3.60 -7.95 -18.54
CA VAL A 68 4.33 -6.68 -18.60
C VAL A 68 3.38 -5.51 -18.87
N VAL A 69 2.44 -5.65 -19.82
CA VAL A 69 1.41 -4.63 -20.10
C VAL A 69 0.51 -4.40 -18.89
N THR A 70 0.14 -5.46 -18.19
CA THR A 70 -0.73 -5.37 -17.00
C THR A 70 -0.06 -4.58 -15.89
N VAL A 71 1.20 -4.89 -15.59
CA VAL A 71 1.99 -4.14 -14.61
C VAL A 71 2.21 -2.69 -15.03
N ALA A 72 2.49 -2.45 -16.33
CA ALA A 72 2.60 -1.08 -16.85
C ALA A 72 1.28 -0.30 -16.73
N ASN A 73 0.12 -0.96 -16.85
CA ASN A 73 -1.18 -0.32 -16.59
C ASN A 73 -1.34 0.07 -15.13
N PHE A 74 -1.00 -0.81 -14.18
CA PHE A 74 -1.05 -0.48 -12.76
C PHE A 74 -0.15 0.72 -12.42
N ALA A 75 1.08 0.73 -12.95
CA ALA A 75 1.99 1.85 -12.79
C ALA A 75 1.45 3.14 -13.41
N MET A 76 0.89 3.06 -14.62
CA MET A 76 0.28 4.19 -15.33
C MET A 76 -0.88 4.81 -14.54
N GLU A 77 -1.81 3.99 -14.05
CA GLU A 77 -2.96 4.44 -13.27
C GLU A 77 -2.53 5.08 -11.94
N ASN A 78 -1.58 4.44 -11.24
CA ASN A 78 -1.00 4.99 -10.03
C ASN A 78 -0.32 6.36 -10.28
N ASN A 79 0.53 6.45 -11.31
CA ASN A 79 1.26 7.68 -11.63
C ASN A 79 0.32 8.80 -12.05
N LYS A 80 -0.77 8.46 -12.75
CA LYS A 80 -1.84 9.41 -13.07
C LYS A 80 -2.56 9.90 -11.82
N TYR A 81 -2.93 8.99 -10.90
CA TYR A 81 -3.66 9.32 -9.68
C TYR A 81 -2.87 10.28 -8.77
N TYR A 82 -1.56 10.08 -8.67
CA TYR A 82 -0.67 10.91 -7.86
C TYR A 82 0.00 12.05 -8.64
N ASP A 83 -0.46 12.36 -9.85
CA ASP A 83 0.09 13.41 -10.73
C ASP A 83 1.62 13.34 -10.88
N ASN A 84 2.15 12.13 -11.05
CA ASN A 84 3.57 11.80 -11.13
C ASN A 84 4.40 12.27 -9.92
N ASN A 85 3.80 12.34 -8.72
CA ASN A 85 4.51 12.71 -7.50
C ASN A 85 5.67 11.75 -7.23
N PRO A 86 6.93 12.24 -7.07
CA PRO A 86 8.12 11.42 -6.88
C PRO A 86 8.05 10.44 -5.71
N ASP A 87 7.27 10.74 -4.66
CA ASP A 87 7.14 9.90 -3.46
C ASP A 87 6.17 8.71 -3.66
N TYR A 88 5.43 8.69 -4.78
CA TYR A 88 4.39 7.69 -5.05
C TYR A 88 4.47 7.06 -6.44
N ILE A 89 5.34 7.55 -7.33
CA ILE A 89 5.45 7.00 -8.68
C ILE A 89 5.96 5.56 -8.67
N VAL A 90 5.50 4.77 -9.64
CA VAL A 90 6.06 3.45 -9.95
C VAL A 90 6.84 3.56 -11.25
N GLU A 91 8.10 3.21 -11.22
CA GLU A 91 8.99 3.15 -12.37
C GLU A 91 9.04 1.72 -12.92
N VAL A 92 8.67 1.56 -14.17
CA VAL A 92 8.75 0.27 -14.88
C VAL A 92 9.95 0.27 -15.80
N TYR A 93 10.80 -0.73 -15.67
CA TYR A 93 11.95 -0.95 -16.55
C TYR A 93 11.69 -2.14 -17.45
N LEU A 94 11.74 -1.95 -18.74
CA LEU A 94 11.73 -3.04 -19.73
C LEU A 94 13.08 -3.09 -20.42
N LYS A 95 13.82 -4.19 -20.24
CA LYS A 95 15.23 -4.29 -20.61
C LYS A 95 16.02 -3.14 -19.92
N ASN A 96 16.56 -2.21 -20.69
CA ASN A 96 17.31 -1.06 -20.18
C ASN A 96 16.56 0.27 -20.32
N THR A 97 15.29 0.25 -20.72
CA THR A 97 14.49 1.46 -20.89
C THR A 97 13.59 1.66 -19.65
N LYS A 98 13.66 2.87 -19.10
CA LYS A 98 12.86 3.30 -17.95
C LYS A 98 11.57 3.97 -18.42
N TYR A 99 10.48 3.69 -17.71
CA TYR A 99 9.16 4.32 -17.87
C TYR A 99 8.67 4.74 -16.48
N SER A 100 8.66 6.04 -16.19
CA SER A 100 8.40 6.58 -14.85
C SER A 100 7.18 7.48 -14.76
N THR A 101 6.77 8.10 -15.87
CA THR A 101 5.60 8.97 -15.88
C THR A 101 4.39 8.27 -16.48
N TYR A 102 3.20 8.85 -16.24
CA TYR A 102 1.97 8.39 -16.87
C TYR A 102 2.11 8.25 -18.40
N GLU A 103 2.64 9.29 -19.06
CA GLU A 103 2.80 9.30 -20.53
C GLU A 103 3.83 8.26 -21.01
N GLU A 104 4.93 8.07 -20.27
CA GLU A 104 5.93 7.04 -20.60
C GLU A 104 5.38 5.62 -20.45
N CYS A 105 4.64 5.32 -19.38
CA CYS A 105 3.97 4.03 -19.20
C CYS A 105 2.91 3.78 -20.28
N LYS A 106 2.20 4.82 -20.72
CA LYS A 106 1.26 4.75 -21.83
C LYS A 106 1.96 4.46 -23.17
N LEU A 107 3.13 5.05 -23.41
CA LEU A 107 3.96 4.77 -24.57
C LEU A 107 4.49 3.33 -24.56
N LEU A 108 4.92 2.82 -23.40
CA LEU A 108 5.31 1.43 -23.23
C LEU A 108 4.17 0.49 -23.67
N LYS A 109 2.97 0.71 -23.15
CA LYS A 109 1.77 -0.05 -23.53
C LYS A 109 1.50 -0.05 -25.04
N LYS A 110 1.64 1.11 -25.69
CA LYS A 110 1.44 1.25 -27.14
C LYS A 110 2.50 0.46 -27.91
N ARG A 111 3.79 0.62 -27.57
CA ARG A 111 4.90 -0.09 -28.22
C ARG A 111 4.73 -1.62 -28.14
N ILE A 112 4.33 -2.13 -26.97
CA ILE A 112 4.10 -3.56 -26.78
C ILE A 112 2.95 -4.04 -27.65
N LYS A 113 1.82 -3.32 -27.71
CA LYS A 113 0.70 -3.68 -28.57
C LYS A 113 1.10 -3.74 -30.04
N ASP A 114 1.89 -2.77 -30.49
CA ASP A 114 2.37 -2.72 -31.87
C ASP A 114 3.32 -3.90 -32.18
N GLN A 115 4.20 -4.28 -31.22
CA GLN A 115 5.10 -5.43 -31.36
C GLN A 115 4.36 -6.76 -31.39
N VAL A 116 3.42 -6.99 -30.49
CA VAL A 116 2.61 -8.23 -30.44
C VAL A 116 1.78 -8.42 -31.70
N SER A 117 1.26 -7.34 -32.27
CA SER A 117 0.52 -7.39 -33.53
C SER A 117 1.39 -7.74 -34.73
N TYR A 118 2.71 -7.54 -34.66
CA TYR A 118 3.62 -7.70 -35.80
C TYR A 118 4.41 -9.01 -35.80
N SER A 119 4.76 -9.59 -34.64
CA SER A 119 5.69 -10.72 -34.57
C SER A 119 5.26 -11.89 -33.69
N GLY A 120 4.07 -11.85 -33.06
CA GLY A 120 3.65 -12.92 -32.14
C GLY A 120 4.73 -13.16 -31.07
N ASP A 121 4.78 -12.32 -30.05
CA ASP A 121 5.84 -12.41 -29.04
C ASP A 121 5.72 -13.71 -28.23
N ILE A 122 6.67 -14.62 -28.46
CA ILE A 122 6.79 -15.93 -27.78
C ILE A 122 7.79 -15.85 -26.62
N HIS A 123 8.40 -14.68 -26.37
CA HIS A 123 9.43 -14.54 -25.34
C HIS A 123 8.84 -14.56 -23.94
N ASN A 124 9.57 -15.21 -23.05
CA ASN A 124 9.31 -15.17 -21.62
C ASN A 124 10.03 -13.99 -20.98
N TYR A 125 9.43 -13.46 -19.93
CA TYR A 125 9.99 -12.38 -19.15
C TYR A 125 10.16 -12.79 -17.68
N SER A 126 11.20 -12.32 -17.04
CA SER A 126 11.34 -12.34 -15.58
C SER A 126 10.98 -10.99 -15.00
N CYS A 127 10.46 -11.00 -13.78
CA CYS A 127 10.12 -9.80 -13.04
C CYS A 127 10.89 -9.74 -11.72
N GLU A 128 11.47 -8.58 -11.44
CA GLU A 128 12.18 -8.28 -10.20
C GLU A 128 11.78 -6.91 -9.66
N ILE A 129 11.49 -6.82 -8.36
CA ILE A 129 11.28 -5.56 -7.67
C ILE A 129 12.64 -5.04 -7.19
N LEU A 130 13.08 -3.92 -7.76
CA LEU A 130 14.39 -3.35 -7.46
C LEU A 130 14.41 -2.53 -6.18
N SER A 131 13.32 -1.83 -5.85
CA SER A 131 13.25 -0.98 -4.66
C SER A 131 11.84 -0.58 -4.29
N TYR A 132 11.71 -0.14 -3.04
CA TYR A 132 10.50 0.41 -2.45
C TYR A 132 10.72 1.86 -2.05
N HIS A 133 9.66 2.66 -2.02
CA HIS A 133 9.65 3.98 -1.41
C HIS A 133 9.79 3.89 0.11
N SER A 134 10.14 5.01 0.76
CA SER A 134 10.22 5.11 2.23
C SER A 134 8.90 4.80 2.94
N ASN A 135 7.77 4.98 2.25
CA ASN A 135 6.43 4.62 2.74
C ASN A 135 6.09 3.13 2.57
N GLY A 136 7.01 2.30 2.06
CA GLY A 136 6.82 0.86 1.84
C GLY A 136 6.11 0.46 0.55
N ARG A 137 5.74 1.40 -0.32
CA ARG A 137 5.13 1.12 -1.62
C ARG A 137 6.19 0.72 -2.65
N VAL A 138 5.86 -0.17 -3.58
CA VAL A 138 6.73 -0.51 -4.71
C VAL A 138 7.09 0.77 -5.48
N TRP A 139 8.39 0.96 -5.72
CA TRP A 139 8.93 2.07 -6.50
C TRP A 139 9.40 1.61 -7.87
N LYS A 140 10.34 0.66 -7.91
CA LYS A 140 10.99 0.24 -9.16
C LYS A 140 10.77 -1.22 -9.42
N ILE A 141 10.28 -1.54 -10.62
CA ILE A 141 10.08 -2.91 -11.08
C ILE A 141 10.75 -3.08 -12.44
N LYS A 142 11.43 -4.19 -12.63
CA LYS A 142 12.20 -4.49 -13.84
C LYS A 142 11.73 -5.78 -14.48
N PHE A 143 11.57 -5.72 -15.79
CA PHE A 143 11.35 -6.87 -16.64
C PHE A 143 12.57 -7.11 -17.52
N LEU A 144 13.04 -8.34 -17.52
CA LEU A 144 14.08 -8.84 -18.41
C LEU A 144 13.48 -9.91 -19.31
N GLN A 145 13.73 -9.79 -20.61
CA GLN A 145 13.42 -10.84 -21.55
C GLN A 145 14.39 -12.00 -21.32
N ILE A 146 13.86 -13.20 -21.23
CA ILE A 146 14.64 -14.43 -21.13
C ILE A 146 14.74 -14.97 -22.55
N ASP A 147 15.92 -14.86 -23.15
CA ASP A 147 16.21 -15.52 -24.42
C ASP A 147 16.50 -16.99 -24.11
N GLU A 148 15.80 -17.92 -24.79
CA GLU A 148 16.12 -19.35 -24.75
C GLU A 148 17.41 -19.64 -25.52
#